data_00fa40e2ec2f63fb81afc0204b07ca4f
#
_entry.id   00fa40e2ec2f63fb81afc0204b07ca4f
#
_cell.length_a   1.000
_cell.length_b   1.000
_cell.length_c   1.000
_cell.angle_alpha   90.00
_cell.angle_beta   90.00
_cell.angle_gamma   90.00
#
_symmetry.space_group_name_H-M   'P 1'
#
loop_
_entity.id
_entity.type
_entity.pdbx_description
1 polymer ?
#
loop_
_entity_poly.entity_id
_entity_poly.type
_entity_poly.pdbx_seq_one_letter_code
_entity_poly.pdbx_strand_id
1 'polypeptide(L)'
;MATYQRSAPPDSGDGIKPAALACRMRPWLAAAIAAGFAVSLLAAAPLARRDVSVADRITALTRASSWTLERAVPMAFPAHHPQGMVKIGDRLFVSSVEVTTPPRRGAGEDGFDRDTGRGVGHLFEATMDGRLVADVVLGEGAMYHPGGLDFDGRDIWVPVAEYRPDSRSIVYRVDPATRKAVEVFRFRDHLGGVACNTDDHALHAVSWGSRWIYRFALDGAARPTNVDAPPSTLRARNRSQYVDYQDCKYVGAQRMLCSGIAELPRGAGERTLQLGGIDLLDLASGAPLHQIPVALTTPAGASLTRNPSVFEAADGGGVRAYFLPDDDKATLYVYRIE
;
A
#
# COMPACT_ATOMS: atom_id res chain seq x y z
N MET A 1 46.10 -6.71 -11.32
CA MET A 1 47.22 -6.14 -10.56
C MET A 1 47.43 -4.70 -11.03
N ALA A 2 46.99 -3.70 -10.25
CA ALA A 2 47.41 -2.35 -10.33
C ALA A 2 47.18 -1.72 -8.95
N THR A 3 48.27 -1.48 -8.28
CA THR A 3 48.39 -0.89 -6.94
C THR A 3 48.19 0.62 -7.01
N TYR A 4 47.29 1.14 -6.17
CA TYR A 4 47.10 2.59 -6.01
C TYR A 4 47.77 3.04 -4.71
N GLN A 5 48.86 3.85 -4.83
CA GLN A 5 49.58 4.46 -3.72
C GLN A 5 48.84 5.71 -3.21
N ARG A 6 48.71 5.82 -1.89
CA ARG A 6 48.28 7.04 -1.21
C ARG A 6 49.46 8.01 -1.03
N SER A 7 49.27 9.24 -1.39
CA SER A 7 50.15 10.39 -1.03
C SER A 7 49.51 11.16 0.13
N ALA A 8 50.34 11.48 1.13
CA ALA A 8 50.00 12.28 2.30
C ALA A 8 50.14 13.79 2.00
N PRO A 9 49.39 14.69 2.65
CA PRO A 9 49.60 16.13 2.56
C PRO A 9 50.61 16.64 3.59
N PRO A 10 51.23 17.83 3.32
CA PRO A 10 52.29 18.38 4.16
C PRO A 10 51.76 19.19 5.35
N ASP A 11 52.60 19.19 6.37
CA ASP A 11 52.56 19.91 7.63
C ASP A 11 52.90 21.39 7.42
N SER A 12 52.17 22.34 8.01
CA SER A 12 52.60 23.72 8.16
C SER A 12 52.12 24.23 9.53
N GLY A 13 53.06 24.25 10.47
CA GLY A 13 52.89 24.91 11.74
C GLY A 13 53.06 26.42 11.61
N ASP A 14 52.32 27.17 12.40
CA ASP A 14 52.72 28.47 12.91
C ASP A 14 52.02 28.74 14.25
N GLY A 15 52.87 28.96 15.27
CA GLY A 15 52.47 29.21 16.64
C GLY A 15 52.20 30.67 16.89
N ILE A 16 51.18 30.99 17.68
CA ILE A 16 50.97 32.29 18.30
C ILE A 16 50.78 32.08 19.81
N LYS A 17 51.69 32.74 20.57
CA LYS A 17 51.71 32.74 22.05
C LYS A 17 50.60 33.66 22.64
N PRO A 18 50.08 33.39 23.83
CA PRO A 18 49.10 34.24 24.48
C PRO A 18 49.76 35.38 25.26
N ALA A 19 49.21 36.60 25.15
CA ALA A 19 49.54 37.76 25.97
C ALA A 19 48.67 37.76 27.22
N ALA A 20 49.32 37.81 28.38
CA ALA A 20 48.73 38.01 29.68
C ALA A 20 48.42 39.47 29.93
N LEU A 21 47.17 39.81 30.29
CA LEU A 21 46.82 41.13 30.80
C LEU A 21 46.27 40.97 32.23
N ALA A 22 47.07 41.44 33.18
CA ALA A 22 46.69 41.59 34.58
C ALA A 22 45.83 42.84 34.74
N CYS A 23 44.68 42.75 35.38
CA CYS A 23 43.93 43.91 35.86
C CYS A 23 43.48 43.74 37.30
N ARG A 24 43.71 44.78 38.02
CA ARG A 24 43.75 44.95 39.50
C ARG A 24 42.38 44.79 40.15
N MET A 25 42.39 44.13 41.32
CA MET A 25 41.29 44.08 42.27
C MET A 25 41.07 45.45 42.94
N ARG A 26 39.81 45.84 43.11
CA ARG A 26 39.36 46.83 44.11
C ARG A 26 38.23 46.18 44.93
N PRO A 27 38.25 46.27 46.23
CA PRO A 27 37.24 45.70 47.10
C PRO A 27 36.14 46.74 47.36
N TRP A 28 34.86 46.37 47.23
CA TRP A 28 33.74 47.08 47.85
C TRP A 28 32.65 46.10 48.30
N LEU A 29 32.48 46.10 49.60
CA LEU A 29 31.29 45.89 50.45
C LEU A 29 30.32 44.74 50.09
N ALA A 30 30.23 43.83 51.07
CA ALA A 30 29.20 42.86 51.28
C ALA A 30 27.81 43.51 51.48
N ALA A 31 26.85 43.13 50.70
CA ALA A 31 25.42 43.20 51.01
C ALA A 31 24.84 41.80 50.82
N ALA A 32 24.46 41.19 51.96
CA ALA A 32 23.79 39.93 51.95
C ALA A 32 22.34 40.10 51.45
N ILE A 33 22.05 39.59 50.25
CA ILE A 33 20.68 39.39 49.77
C ILE A 33 20.45 37.89 49.73
N ALA A 34 19.62 37.41 50.67
CA ALA A 34 19.09 36.06 50.62
C ALA A 34 18.08 35.97 49.46
N ALA A 35 18.53 35.54 48.31
CA ALA A 35 17.68 35.16 47.19
C ALA A 35 17.29 33.69 47.37
N GLY A 36 16.06 33.45 47.78
CA GLY A 36 15.46 32.12 47.80
C GLY A 36 15.39 31.57 46.39
N PHE A 37 16.15 30.52 46.08
CA PHE A 37 16.02 29.73 44.86
C PHE A 37 14.71 28.93 44.95
N ALA A 38 13.65 29.47 44.38
CA ALA A 38 12.51 28.66 44.01
C ALA A 38 12.89 27.76 42.84
N VAL A 39 13.23 26.51 43.11
CA VAL A 39 13.40 25.49 42.07
C VAL A 39 12.00 25.18 41.53
N SER A 40 11.63 25.87 40.47
CA SER A 40 10.44 25.48 39.68
C SER A 40 10.75 24.14 39.01
N LEU A 41 10.25 23.05 39.56
CA LEU A 41 10.12 21.78 38.87
C LEU A 41 9.18 22.01 37.68
N LEU A 42 9.74 22.35 36.51
CA LEU A 42 9.03 22.19 35.22
C LEU A 42 8.77 20.69 35.08
N ALA A 43 7.56 20.27 35.44
CA ALA A 43 7.06 18.97 35.03
C ALA A 43 7.10 18.96 33.49
N ALA A 44 8.03 18.21 32.91
CA ALA A 44 8.05 17.95 31.46
C ALA A 44 6.69 17.34 31.15
N ALA A 45 5.87 18.06 30.38
CA ALA A 45 4.66 17.50 29.81
C ALA A 45 5.06 16.24 29.05
N PRO A 46 4.34 15.11 29.21
CA PRO A 46 4.64 13.92 28.44
C PRO A 46 4.56 14.33 26.97
N LEU A 47 5.67 14.13 26.25
CA LEU A 47 5.70 14.28 24.80
C LEU A 47 4.54 13.46 24.26
N ALA A 48 3.54 14.13 23.67
CA ALA A 48 2.45 13.46 23.00
C ALA A 48 3.09 12.43 22.06
N ARG A 49 2.82 11.14 22.29
CA ARG A 49 3.27 10.08 21.40
C ARG A 49 2.71 10.44 20.04
N ARG A 50 3.56 10.84 19.08
CA ARG A 50 3.16 10.92 17.70
C ARG A 50 2.69 9.53 17.32
N ASP A 51 1.43 9.41 16.90
CA ASP A 51 0.94 8.17 16.33
C ASP A 51 1.80 7.85 15.10
N VAL A 52 2.60 6.79 15.23
CA VAL A 52 3.50 6.37 14.16
C VAL A 52 2.64 5.78 13.04
N SER A 53 2.75 6.34 11.84
CA SER A 53 1.95 5.90 10.70
C SER A 53 2.21 4.43 10.36
N VAL A 54 1.25 3.76 9.71
CA VAL A 54 1.44 2.38 9.25
C VAL A 54 2.65 2.27 8.32
N ALA A 55 2.89 3.28 7.47
CA ALA A 55 4.03 3.31 6.56
C ALA A 55 5.37 3.36 7.31
N ASP A 56 5.46 4.15 8.40
CA ASP A 56 6.69 4.21 9.20
C ASP A 56 6.94 2.89 9.95
N ARG A 57 5.87 2.20 10.36
CA ARG A 57 5.98 0.87 10.97
C ARG A 57 6.39 -0.19 9.95
N ILE A 58 5.87 -0.12 8.73
CA ILE A 58 6.29 -0.99 7.63
C ILE A 58 7.78 -0.81 7.32
N THR A 59 8.29 0.42 7.31
CA THR A 59 9.72 0.67 7.07
C THR A 59 10.65 0.14 8.18
N ALA A 60 10.11 -0.08 9.37
CA ALA A 60 10.86 -0.70 10.47
C ALA A 60 10.90 -2.24 10.37
N LEU A 61 10.02 -2.86 9.59
CA LEU A 61 10.00 -4.31 9.42
C LEU A 61 11.19 -4.77 8.55
N THR A 62 11.65 -5.97 8.82
CA THR A 62 12.73 -6.62 8.08
C THR A 62 12.34 -8.05 7.72
N ARG A 63 13.17 -8.73 6.93
CA ARG A 63 12.99 -10.17 6.67
C ARG A 63 13.13 -11.04 7.94
N ALA A 64 13.64 -10.47 9.04
CA ALA A 64 13.78 -11.15 10.33
C ALA A 64 12.63 -10.81 11.30
N SER A 65 11.70 -9.94 10.89
CA SER A 65 10.52 -9.62 11.70
C SER A 65 9.69 -10.87 11.99
N SER A 66 9.18 -10.96 13.20
CA SER A 66 8.34 -12.08 13.63
C SER A 66 6.90 -11.89 13.12
N TRP A 67 6.28 -12.99 12.72
CA TRP A 67 4.90 -13.03 12.25
C TRP A 67 4.08 -13.97 13.13
N THR A 68 3.18 -13.42 13.92
CA THR A 68 2.31 -14.19 14.82
C THR A 68 0.90 -14.22 14.29
N LEU A 69 0.34 -15.39 14.02
CA LEU A 69 -1.06 -15.55 13.65
C LEU A 69 -1.95 -15.25 14.87
N GLU A 70 -2.72 -14.16 14.81
CA GLU A 70 -3.67 -13.80 15.85
C GLU A 70 -5.03 -14.50 15.64
N ARG A 71 -5.48 -14.59 14.37
CA ARG A 71 -6.79 -15.19 14.02
C ARG A 71 -6.75 -15.80 12.63
N ALA A 72 -7.53 -16.89 12.45
CA ALA A 72 -7.92 -17.44 11.16
C ALA A 72 -9.43 -17.61 11.18
N VAL A 73 -10.15 -16.90 10.32
CA VAL A 73 -11.62 -16.82 10.30
C VAL A 73 -12.11 -17.24 8.93
N PRO A 74 -12.75 -18.44 8.81
CA PRO A 74 -13.37 -18.84 7.56
C PRO A 74 -14.50 -17.87 7.17
N MET A 75 -14.56 -17.49 5.90
CA MET A 75 -15.69 -16.74 5.35
C MET A 75 -16.88 -17.68 5.20
N ALA A 76 -18.05 -17.26 5.71
CA ALA A 76 -19.28 -18.05 5.69
C ALA A 76 -20.06 -17.92 4.38
N PHE A 77 -19.40 -17.47 3.30
CA PHE A 77 -19.97 -17.31 1.97
C PHE A 77 -18.89 -17.56 0.91
N PRO A 78 -19.26 -17.89 -0.34
CA PRO A 78 -18.31 -18.01 -1.43
C PRO A 78 -17.66 -16.65 -1.70
N ALA A 79 -16.35 -16.55 -1.46
CA ALA A 79 -15.62 -15.30 -1.69
C ALA A 79 -15.16 -15.17 -3.16
N HIS A 80 -15.38 -16.18 -3.99
CA HIS A 80 -14.94 -16.26 -5.39
C HIS A 80 -13.45 -16.05 -5.53
N HIS A 81 -13.02 -14.98 -6.23
CA HIS A 81 -11.62 -14.62 -6.37
C HIS A 81 -11.38 -13.19 -5.86
N PRO A 82 -11.05 -13.02 -4.56
CA PRO A 82 -10.84 -11.71 -3.95
C PRO A 82 -9.69 -10.94 -4.61
N GLN A 83 -9.85 -9.62 -4.82
CA GLN A 83 -8.88 -8.77 -5.50
C GLN A 83 -8.42 -7.59 -4.66
N GLY A 84 -9.31 -6.95 -3.93
CA GLY A 84 -9.03 -5.81 -3.07
C GLY A 84 -9.80 -5.89 -1.75
N MET A 85 -9.26 -5.28 -0.70
CA MET A 85 -9.92 -5.27 0.61
C MET A 85 -9.61 -3.97 1.36
N VAL A 86 -10.63 -3.39 2.00
CA VAL A 86 -10.44 -2.35 3.03
C VAL A 86 -11.20 -2.73 4.29
N LYS A 87 -10.68 -2.28 5.43
CA LYS A 87 -11.33 -2.39 6.73
C LYS A 87 -11.82 -1.01 7.16
N ILE A 88 -13.12 -0.88 7.43
CA ILE A 88 -13.76 0.35 7.89
C ILE A 88 -14.48 0.02 9.21
N GLY A 89 -13.94 0.53 10.30
CA GLY A 89 -14.44 0.15 11.63
C GLY A 89 -14.31 -1.36 11.88
N ASP A 90 -15.44 -2.02 12.12
CA ASP A 90 -15.56 -3.48 12.34
C ASP A 90 -16.04 -4.25 11.08
N ARG A 91 -15.97 -3.62 9.91
CA ARG A 91 -16.39 -4.21 8.63
C ARG A 91 -15.22 -4.36 7.68
N LEU A 92 -15.30 -5.41 6.88
CA LEU A 92 -14.45 -5.62 5.70
C LEU A 92 -15.28 -5.35 4.44
N PHE A 93 -14.70 -4.64 3.50
CA PHE A 93 -15.22 -4.52 2.14
C PHE A 93 -14.22 -5.19 1.21
N VAL A 94 -14.69 -6.18 0.46
CA VAL A 94 -13.85 -7.05 -0.38
C VAL A 94 -14.35 -7.01 -1.81
N SER A 95 -13.55 -6.49 -2.74
CA SER A 95 -13.83 -6.65 -4.16
C SER A 95 -13.46 -8.07 -4.60
N SER A 96 -14.32 -8.67 -5.41
CA SER A 96 -14.13 -10.04 -5.87
C SER A 96 -14.74 -10.28 -7.23
N VAL A 97 -14.23 -11.26 -7.97
CA VAL A 97 -14.79 -11.68 -9.25
C VAL A 97 -15.27 -13.13 -9.19
N GLU A 98 -16.54 -13.34 -9.54
CA GLU A 98 -17.08 -14.65 -9.91
C GLU A 98 -16.84 -14.89 -11.40
N VAL A 99 -15.92 -15.78 -11.76
CA VAL A 99 -15.65 -16.13 -13.15
C VAL A 99 -16.55 -17.27 -13.59
N THR A 100 -17.60 -16.97 -14.35
CA THR A 100 -18.55 -17.98 -14.86
C THR A 100 -18.08 -18.65 -16.15
N THR A 101 -17.27 -17.96 -16.93
CA THR A 101 -16.58 -18.51 -18.13
C THR A 101 -15.16 -17.91 -18.19
N PRO A 102 -14.12 -18.72 -17.99
CA PRO A 102 -12.73 -18.20 -18.02
C PRO A 102 -12.35 -17.60 -19.38
N PRO A 103 -11.57 -16.51 -19.42
CA PRO A 103 -10.98 -16.00 -20.66
C PRO A 103 -10.08 -17.03 -21.33
N ARG A 104 -10.16 -17.14 -22.65
CA ARG A 104 -9.34 -18.09 -23.44
C ARG A 104 -8.25 -17.35 -24.20
N ARG A 105 -6.99 -17.71 -23.93
CA ARG A 105 -5.84 -17.18 -24.68
C ARG A 105 -5.93 -17.58 -26.14
N GLY A 106 -5.54 -16.66 -27.02
CA GLY A 106 -5.60 -16.84 -28.48
C GLY A 106 -7.01 -16.71 -29.08
N ALA A 107 -8.04 -16.42 -28.26
CA ALA A 107 -9.41 -16.17 -28.70
C ALA A 107 -9.78 -14.68 -28.67
N GLY A 108 -8.81 -13.79 -28.44
CA GLY A 108 -9.04 -12.34 -28.46
C GLY A 108 -9.25 -11.84 -29.89
N GLU A 109 -10.15 -10.86 -30.02
CA GLU A 109 -10.38 -10.09 -31.24
C GLU A 109 -9.64 -8.73 -31.13
N ASP A 110 -9.49 -8.02 -32.24
CA ASP A 110 -8.91 -6.66 -32.28
C ASP A 110 -7.52 -6.52 -31.63
N GLY A 111 -6.69 -7.59 -31.70
CA GLY A 111 -5.30 -7.57 -31.21
C GLY A 111 -5.12 -7.92 -29.74
N PHE A 112 -6.18 -8.28 -29.02
CA PHE A 112 -6.05 -8.77 -27.65
C PHE A 112 -5.51 -10.19 -27.57
N ASP A 113 -4.78 -10.52 -26.50
CA ASP A 113 -4.18 -11.85 -26.29
C ASP A 113 -5.22 -12.93 -25.94
N ARG A 114 -6.42 -12.51 -25.51
CA ARG A 114 -7.52 -13.37 -25.06
C ARG A 114 -8.88 -12.73 -25.25
N ASP A 115 -9.96 -13.54 -25.25
CA ASP A 115 -11.32 -13.04 -25.10
C ASP A 115 -11.54 -12.53 -23.66
N THR A 116 -12.68 -11.91 -23.39
CA THR A 116 -12.99 -11.38 -22.04
C THR A 116 -13.49 -12.43 -21.06
N GLY A 117 -13.90 -13.61 -21.54
CA GLY A 117 -14.68 -14.51 -20.70
C GLY A 117 -16.01 -13.92 -20.26
N ARG A 118 -16.54 -14.44 -19.16
CA ARG A 118 -17.77 -13.92 -18.49
C ARG A 118 -17.65 -14.06 -16.99
N GLY A 119 -18.26 -13.14 -16.26
CA GLY A 119 -18.28 -13.18 -14.80
C GLY A 119 -19.17 -12.09 -14.22
N VAL A 120 -19.13 -12.01 -12.88
CA VAL A 120 -19.81 -11.00 -12.08
C VAL A 120 -18.79 -10.35 -11.14
N GLY A 121 -18.79 -9.04 -11.11
CA GLY A 121 -17.99 -8.28 -10.15
C GLY A 121 -18.78 -8.01 -8.88
N HIS A 122 -18.17 -8.25 -7.74
CA HIS A 122 -18.76 -8.09 -6.40
C HIS A 122 -17.97 -7.11 -5.57
N LEU A 123 -18.65 -6.35 -4.72
CA LEU A 123 -18.09 -5.72 -3.53
C LEU A 123 -18.86 -6.26 -2.33
N PHE A 124 -18.27 -7.23 -1.65
CA PHE A 124 -18.84 -7.81 -0.44
C PHE A 124 -18.60 -6.90 0.76
N GLU A 125 -19.61 -6.67 1.58
CA GLU A 125 -19.44 -6.22 2.96
C GLU A 125 -19.53 -7.43 3.88
N ALA A 126 -18.52 -7.63 4.74
CA ALA A 126 -18.48 -8.72 5.68
C ALA A 126 -18.13 -8.24 7.09
N THR A 127 -18.53 -9.01 8.09
CA THR A 127 -18.11 -8.81 9.47
C THR A 127 -16.72 -9.40 9.71
N MET A 128 -16.04 -8.97 10.78
CA MET A 128 -14.72 -9.50 11.17
C MET A 128 -14.76 -10.96 11.65
N ASP A 129 -15.94 -11.55 11.81
CA ASP A 129 -16.16 -12.98 12.08
C ASP A 129 -16.61 -13.78 10.83
N GLY A 130 -16.46 -13.18 9.63
CA GLY A 130 -16.58 -13.85 8.34
C GLY A 130 -18.00 -13.96 7.79
N ARG A 131 -19.02 -13.30 8.38
CA ARG A 131 -20.38 -13.33 7.86
C ARG A 131 -20.61 -12.26 6.79
N LEU A 132 -21.30 -12.62 5.71
CA LEU A 132 -21.74 -11.68 4.70
C LEU A 132 -22.82 -10.74 5.27
N VAL A 133 -22.65 -9.45 5.03
CA VAL A 133 -23.63 -8.40 5.39
C VAL A 133 -24.36 -7.91 4.14
N ALA A 134 -23.63 -7.69 3.06
CA ALA A 134 -24.18 -7.24 1.78
C ALA A 134 -23.29 -7.66 0.61
N ASP A 135 -23.89 -7.70 -0.56
CA ASP A 135 -23.25 -7.90 -1.84
C ASP A 135 -23.68 -6.78 -2.81
N VAL A 136 -22.74 -5.99 -3.28
CA VAL A 136 -22.96 -4.95 -4.27
C VAL A 136 -22.36 -5.41 -5.59
N VAL A 137 -23.21 -5.68 -6.57
CA VAL A 137 -22.77 -6.07 -7.91
C VAL A 137 -22.23 -4.83 -8.65
N LEU A 138 -21.01 -4.92 -9.18
CA LEU A 138 -20.32 -3.87 -9.91
C LEU A 138 -19.90 -4.36 -11.29
N GLY A 139 -19.87 -3.43 -12.24
CA GLY A 139 -19.44 -3.69 -13.60
C GLY A 139 -20.57 -3.68 -14.61
N GLU A 140 -20.21 -3.85 -15.89
CA GLU A 140 -21.12 -3.79 -17.03
C GLU A 140 -20.55 -4.60 -18.20
N GLY A 141 -21.32 -5.54 -18.72
CA GLY A 141 -20.93 -6.33 -19.89
C GLY A 141 -19.64 -7.12 -19.68
N ALA A 142 -18.61 -6.79 -20.46
CA ALA A 142 -17.30 -7.44 -20.34
C ALA A 142 -16.42 -6.89 -19.20
N MET A 143 -16.77 -5.75 -18.63
CA MET A 143 -16.08 -5.16 -17.47
C MET A 143 -16.71 -5.68 -16.18
N TYR A 144 -16.26 -6.85 -15.74
CA TYR A 144 -16.79 -7.56 -14.58
C TYR A 144 -15.69 -7.97 -13.58
N HIS A 145 -14.43 -7.58 -13.82
CA HIS A 145 -13.29 -7.94 -13.00
C HIS A 145 -12.89 -6.76 -12.10
N PRO A 146 -13.42 -6.66 -10.87
CA PRO A 146 -12.96 -5.64 -9.94
C PRO A 146 -11.50 -5.92 -9.54
N GLY A 147 -10.76 -4.85 -9.32
CA GLY A 147 -9.36 -4.88 -8.88
C GLY A 147 -9.18 -4.51 -7.41
N GLY A 148 -7.93 -4.23 -7.03
CA GLY A 148 -7.56 -3.67 -5.74
C GLY A 148 -8.28 -2.34 -5.48
N LEU A 149 -8.72 -2.12 -4.26
CA LEU A 149 -9.55 -0.98 -3.89
C LEU A 149 -8.92 -0.17 -2.74
N ASP A 150 -9.34 1.08 -2.58
CA ASP A 150 -8.90 1.93 -1.48
C ASP A 150 -10.06 2.77 -0.92
N PHE A 151 -9.88 3.30 0.28
CA PHE A 151 -10.86 4.13 0.99
C PHE A 151 -10.26 5.51 1.27
N ASP A 152 -10.92 6.57 0.77
CA ASP A 152 -10.44 7.95 0.91
C ASP A 152 -10.85 8.64 2.23
N GLY A 153 -11.46 7.89 3.15
CA GLY A 153 -12.05 8.41 4.39
C GLY A 153 -13.54 8.68 4.28
N ARG A 154 -14.11 8.63 3.06
CA ARG A 154 -15.53 8.85 2.78
C ARG A 154 -16.12 7.75 1.90
N ASP A 155 -15.52 7.51 0.73
CA ASP A 155 -16.00 6.57 -0.29
C ASP A 155 -14.94 5.48 -0.54
N ILE A 156 -15.39 4.27 -0.88
CA ILE A 156 -14.54 3.19 -1.37
C ILE A 156 -14.41 3.35 -2.89
N TRP A 157 -13.19 3.38 -3.39
CA TRP A 157 -12.88 3.46 -4.81
C TRP A 157 -12.58 2.08 -5.36
N VAL A 158 -13.33 1.66 -6.39
CA VAL A 158 -13.25 0.30 -6.95
C VAL A 158 -13.11 0.40 -8.47
N PRO A 159 -11.99 -0.02 -9.07
CA PRO A 159 -11.87 -0.20 -10.50
C PRO A 159 -12.49 -1.55 -10.89
N VAL A 160 -13.21 -1.59 -12.01
CA VAL A 160 -13.77 -2.82 -12.59
C VAL A 160 -13.40 -2.89 -14.05
N ALA A 161 -12.54 -3.84 -14.41
CA ALA A 161 -11.95 -3.96 -15.76
C ALA A 161 -12.52 -5.14 -16.56
N GLU A 162 -12.20 -5.20 -17.86
CA GLU A 162 -12.25 -6.45 -18.62
C GLU A 162 -11.15 -7.39 -18.12
N TYR A 163 -11.36 -8.70 -18.08
CA TYR A 163 -10.36 -9.65 -17.59
C TYR A 163 -9.27 -9.95 -18.62
N ARG A 164 -8.63 -8.89 -19.12
CA ARG A 164 -7.50 -8.93 -20.08
C ARG A 164 -6.66 -7.64 -20.02
N PRO A 165 -5.36 -7.69 -20.36
CA PRO A 165 -4.51 -6.51 -20.43
C PRO A 165 -4.95 -5.53 -21.54
N ASP A 166 -4.49 -4.27 -21.44
CA ASP A 166 -4.65 -3.20 -22.44
C ASP A 166 -6.11 -2.96 -22.86
N SER A 167 -7.06 -3.18 -21.94
CA SER A 167 -8.50 -3.23 -22.23
C SER A 167 -9.25 -1.97 -21.77
N ARG A 168 -10.30 -2.13 -20.99
CA ARG A 168 -11.14 -1.01 -20.49
C ARG A 168 -11.52 -1.23 -19.04
N SER A 169 -11.75 -0.14 -18.33
CA SER A 169 -12.20 -0.14 -16.94
C SER A 169 -13.28 0.90 -16.68
N ILE A 170 -14.12 0.63 -15.70
CA ILE A 170 -15.00 1.58 -15.03
C ILE A 170 -14.45 1.78 -13.62
N VAL A 171 -14.42 3.01 -13.12
CA VAL A 171 -14.09 3.29 -11.73
C VAL A 171 -15.33 3.77 -11.01
N TYR A 172 -15.66 3.11 -9.92
CA TYR A 172 -16.78 3.41 -9.05
C TYR A 172 -16.32 4.06 -7.75
N ARG A 173 -17.19 4.90 -7.18
CA ARG A 173 -17.20 5.21 -5.76
C ARG A 173 -18.39 4.54 -5.11
N VAL A 174 -18.17 3.93 -3.96
CA VAL A 174 -19.20 3.27 -3.18
C VAL A 174 -19.21 3.86 -1.77
N ASP A 175 -20.34 4.42 -1.37
CA ASP A 175 -20.59 4.88 -0.01
C ASP A 175 -20.71 3.66 0.92
N PRO A 176 -19.82 3.47 1.89
CA PRO A 176 -19.82 2.27 2.74
C PRO A 176 -21.06 2.17 3.66
N ALA A 177 -21.72 3.28 3.98
CA ALA A 177 -22.89 3.29 4.84
C ALA A 177 -24.16 2.90 4.11
N THR A 178 -24.35 3.44 2.89
CA THR A 178 -25.55 3.20 2.08
C THR A 178 -25.36 2.11 1.02
N ARG A 179 -24.12 1.70 0.74
CA ARG A 179 -23.74 0.76 -0.32
C ARG A 179 -24.06 1.26 -1.74
N LYS A 180 -24.36 2.54 -1.87
CA LYS A 180 -24.66 3.15 -3.15
C LYS A 180 -23.38 3.27 -3.98
N ALA A 181 -23.34 2.57 -5.10
CA ALA A 181 -22.29 2.71 -6.10
C ALA A 181 -22.62 3.81 -7.10
N VAL A 182 -21.63 4.62 -7.45
CA VAL A 182 -21.71 5.66 -8.48
C VAL A 182 -20.52 5.51 -9.40
N GLU A 183 -20.77 5.34 -10.70
CA GLU A 183 -19.73 5.43 -11.73
C GLU A 183 -19.10 6.84 -11.71
N VAL A 184 -17.77 6.91 -11.67
CA VAL A 184 -17.05 8.19 -11.69
C VAL A 184 -16.48 8.46 -13.07
N PHE A 185 -15.80 7.46 -13.66
CA PHE A 185 -15.24 7.57 -15.01
C PHE A 185 -14.97 6.20 -15.63
N ARG A 186 -14.77 6.21 -16.94
CA ARG A 186 -14.29 5.05 -17.72
C ARG A 186 -12.89 5.34 -18.25
N PHE A 187 -12.10 4.31 -18.38
CA PHE A 187 -10.71 4.44 -18.84
C PHE A 187 -10.34 3.37 -19.87
N ARG A 188 -9.42 3.72 -20.77
CA ARG A 188 -8.99 2.87 -21.89
C ARG A 188 -7.73 2.08 -21.55
N ASP A 189 -7.73 1.43 -20.39
CA ASP A 189 -6.78 0.41 -19.99
C ASP A 189 -7.37 -0.42 -18.84
N HIS A 190 -6.75 -1.57 -18.58
CA HIS A 190 -7.05 -2.39 -17.40
C HIS A 190 -6.47 -1.72 -16.16
N LEU A 191 -7.32 -1.24 -15.28
CA LEU A 191 -6.93 -0.74 -13.96
C LEU A 191 -7.07 -1.89 -12.95
N GLY A 192 -5.93 -2.49 -12.57
CA GLY A 192 -5.88 -3.65 -11.67
C GLY A 192 -6.00 -3.31 -10.19
N GLY A 193 -5.89 -2.03 -9.83
CA GLY A 193 -6.06 -1.55 -8.45
C GLY A 193 -5.92 -0.04 -8.39
N VAL A 194 -6.43 0.55 -7.30
CA VAL A 194 -6.38 2.00 -7.06
C VAL A 194 -5.87 2.34 -5.67
N ALA A 195 -5.32 3.55 -5.51
CA ALA A 195 -4.91 4.14 -4.24
C ALA A 195 -5.30 5.63 -4.22
N CYS A 196 -5.99 6.06 -3.16
CA CYS A 196 -6.56 7.40 -3.03
C CYS A 196 -5.58 8.35 -2.35
N ASN A 197 -4.79 9.10 -3.13
CA ASN A 197 -3.89 10.11 -2.59
C ASN A 197 -4.69 11.36 -2.14
N THR A 198 -5.09 11.35 -0.88
CA THR A 198 -5.89 12.43 -0.27
C THR A 198 -5.08 13.72 -0.05
N ASP A 199 -3.75 13.65 0.03
CA ASP A 199 -2.89 14.82 0.20
C ASP A 199 -2.82 15.67 -1.09
N ASP A 200 -2.94 15.02 -2.25
CA ASP A 200 -2.74 15.62 -3.58
C ASP A 200 -4.04 15.70 -4.39
N HIS A 201 -5.17 15.27 -3.79
CA HIS A 201 -6.44 15.10 -4.52
C HIS A 201 -6.25 14.32 -5.82
N ALA A 202 -5.63 13.16 -5.74
CA ALA A 202 -5.35 12.32 -6.90
C ALA A 202 -5.73 10.85 -6.64
N LEU A 203 -6.21 10.18 -7.69
CA LEU A 203 -6.33 8.74 -7.71
C LEU A 203 -5.14 8.16 -8.47
N HIS A 204 -4.39 7.29 -7.84
CA HIS A 204 -3.39 6.47 -8.52
C HIS A 204 -4.01 5.13 -8.88
N ALA A 205 -3.60 4.56 -10.00
CA ALA A 205 -4.05 3.23 -10.40
C ALA A 205 -2.90 2.44 -10.99
N VAL A 206 -2.89 1.13 -10.78
CA VAL A 206 -1.92 0.21 -11.37
C VAL A 206 -2.54 -0.51 -12.57
N SER A 207 -1.73 -0.73 -13.63
CA SER A 207 -2.16 -1.49 -14.79
C SER A 207 -2.16 -3.00 -14.52
N TRP A 208 -2.61 -3.79 -15.51
CA TRP A 208 -2.40 -5.24 -15.50
C TRP A 208 -0.93 -5.60 -15.21
N GLY A 209 -0.70 -6.52 -14.26
CA GLY A 209 0.64 -6.88 -13.80
C GLY A 209 1.41 -5.72 -13.17
N SER A 210 0.75 -4.63 -12.82
CA SER A 210 1.30 -3.45 -12.13
C SER A 210 2.56 -2.83 -12.79
N ARG A 211 2.72 -2.97 -14.12
CA ARG A 211 3.91 -2.41 -14.82
C ARG A 211 3.85 -0.92 -15.00
N TRP A 212 2.64 -0.31 -14.94
CA TRP A 212 2.40 1.13 -15.06
C TRP A 212 1.61 1.62 -13.88
N ILE A 213 1.89 2.86 -13.46
CA ILE A 213 1.14 3.59 -12.45
C ILE A 213 0.55 4.82 -13.12
N TYR A 214 -0.78 4.91 -13.12
CA TYR A 214 -1.54 6.06 -13.59
C TYR A 214 -1.74 7.07 -12.48
N ARG A 215 -1.85 8.36 -12.85
CA ARG A 215 -2.26 9.44 -11.94
C ARG A 215 -3.41 10.22 -12.55
N PHE A 216 -4.56 10.18 -11.88
CA PHE A 216 -5.73 10.96 -12.21
C PHE A 216 -5.87 12.11 -11.20
N ALA A 217 -5.76 13.37 -11.68
CA ALA A 217 -6.00 14.54 -10.86
C ALA A 217 -7.51 14.70 -10.64
N LEU A 218 -7.93 14.87 -9.40
CA LEU A 218 -9.35 14.99 -9.02
C LEU A 218 -9.73 16.43 -8.74
N ASP A 219 -10.93 16.83 -9.18
CA ASP A 219 -11.55 18.13 -8.83
C ASP A 219 -12.18 18.07 -7.42
N GLY A 220 -12.73 19.21 -6.96
CA GLY A 220 -13.39 19.29 -5.65
C GLY A 220 -14.65 18.42 -5.48
N ALA A 221 -15.16 17.84 -6.57
CA ALA A 221 -16.25 16.84 -6.57
C ALA A 221 -15.72 15.41 -6.71
N ALA A 222 -14.41 15.24 -6.60
CA ALA A 222 -13.68 13.97 -6.77
C ALA A 222 -13.93 13.33 -8.14
N ARG A 223 -13.94 14.14 -9.21
CA ARG A 223 -13.99 13.68 -10.60
C ARG A 223 -12.64 13.92 -11.27
N PRO A 224 -12.13 12.98 -12.08
CA PRO A 224 -10.85 13.16 -12.75
C PRO A 224 -10.95 14.27 -13.82
N THR A 225 -9.93 15.14 -13.83
CA THR A 225 -9.85 16.28 -14.76
C THR A 225 -9.02 15.97 -16.01
N ASN A 226 -8.34 14.83 -16.05
CA ASN A 226 -7.40 14.46 -17.10
C ASN A 226 -7.69 13.10 -17.76
N VAL A 227 -8.86 12.51 -17.53
CA VAL A 227 -9.22 11.14 -17.99
C VAL A 227 -9.28 11.00 -19.52
N ASP A 228 -9.55 12.09 -20.24
CA ASP A 228 -9.63 12.09 -21.71
C ASP A 228 -8.25 12.06 -22.41
N ALA A 229 -7.19 12.30 -21.65
CA ALA A 229 -5.85 12.23 -22.19
C ALA A 229 -5.47 10.77 -22.58
N PRO A 230 -4.59 10.58 -23.58
CA PRO A 230 -4.13 9.25 -23.94
C PRO A 230 -3.52 8.51 -22.75
N PRO A 231 -3.81 7.22 -22.52
CA PRO A 231 -3.25 6.47 -21.39
C PRO A 231 -1.72 6.56 -21.28
N SER A 232 -1.02 6.60 -22.41
CA SER A 232 0.44 6.71 -22.46
C SER A 232 0.99 8.01 -21.85
N THR A 233 0.20 9.08 -21.79
CA THR A 233 0.59 10.37 -21.20
C THR A 233 0.29 10.49 -19.72
N LEU A 234 -0.56 9.59 -19.18
CA LEU A 234 -1.01 9.60 -17.79
C LEU A 234 -0.26 8.59 -16.92
N ARG A 235 0.56 7.75 -17.52
CA ARG A 235 1.24 6.66 -16.80
C ARG A 235 2.73 6.88 -16.68
N ALA A 236 3.27 6.53 -15.52
CA ALA A 236 4.69 6.33 -15.28
C ALA A 236 5.00 4.85 -15.15
N ARG A 237 6.23 4.45 -15.53
CA ARG A 237 6.65 3.06 -15.35
C ARG A 237 6.80 2.76 -13.85
N ASN A 238 6.20 1.67 -13.38
CA ASN A 238 6.53 1.13 -12.08
C ASN A 238 8.00 0.71 -12.05
N ARG A 239 8.78 1.28 -11.15
CA ARG A 239 10.22 1.01 -11.03
C ARG A 239 10.51 -0.25 -10.22
N SER A 240 9.55 -0.72 -9.44
CA SER A 240 9.65 -2.00 -8.76
C SER A 240 9.42 -3.15 -9.72
N GLN A 241 10.23 -4.19 -9.59
CA GLN A 241 10.11 -5.47 -10.27
C GLN A 241 10.00 -6.62 -9.27
N TYR A 242 9.68 -6.27 -8.02
CA TYR A 242 9.71 -7.21 -6.91
C TYR A 242 8.52 -8.17 -6.94
N VAL A 243 7.31 -7.63 -6.94
CA VAL A 243 6.06 -8.40 -7.04
C VAL A 243 5.08 -7.69 -7.97
N ASP A 244 4.14 -8.43 -8.56
CA ASP A 244 2.99 -7.86 -9.25
C ASP A 244 1.89 -7.58 -8.22
N TYR A 245 1.45 -6.31 -8.15
CA TYR A 245 0.53 -5.86 -7.11
C TYR A 245 -0.88 -6.39 -7.35
N GLN A 246 -1.45 -6.92 -6.30
CA GLN A 246 -2.86 -7.34 -6.25
C GLN A 246 -3.72 -6.26 -5.59
N ASP A 247 -3.20 -5.62 -4.55
CA ASP A 247 -3.93 -4.62 -3.80
C ASP A 247 -2.99 -3.52 -3.31
N CYS A 248 -3.41 -2.26 -3.38
CA CYS A 248 -2.63 -1.10 -2.99
C CYS A 248 -3.45 -0.16 -2.11
N LYS A 249 -2.79 0.56 -1.20
CA LYS A 249 -3.40 1.57 -0.32
C LYS A 249 -2.56 2.83 -0.27
N TYR A 250 -3.20 3.98 -0.26
CA TYR A 250 -2.52 5.20 0.12
C TYR A 250 -2.27 5.22 1.63
N VAL A 251 -1.04 5.51 2.03
CA VAL A 251 -0.63 5.48 3.45
C VAL A 251 -0.04 6.80 3.94
N GLY A 252 -0.40 7.90 3.27
CA GLY A 252 0.02 9.26 3.59
C GLY A 252 1.42 9.63 3.09
N ALA A 253 1.72 10.93 3.07
CA ALA A 253 3.03 11.51 2.72
C ALA A 253 3.55 11.00 1.36
N GLN A 254 2.71 11.00 0.32
CA GLN A 254 3.02 10.55 -1.04
C GLN A 254 3.51 9.09 -1.11
N ARG A 255 3.03 8.22 -0.21
CA ARG A 255 3.43 6.81 -0.15
C ARG A 255 2.25 5.89 -0.47
N MET A 256 2.52 4.87 -1.28
CA MET A 256 1.57 3.81 -1.62
C MET A 256 2.14 2.47 -1.14
N LEU A 257 1.35 1.74 -0.37
CA LEU A 257 1.66 0.41 0.15
C LEU A 257 0.91 -0.62 -0.67
N CYS A 258 1.65 -1.52 -1.32
CA CYS A 258 1.10 -2.59 -2.15
C CYS A 258 1.50 -3.96 -1.64
N SER A 259 0.66 -4.96 -1.87
CA SER A 259 0.98 -6.37 -1.70
C SER A 259 0.74 -7.13 -2.99
N GLY A 260 1.44 -8.25 -3.16
CA GLY A 260 1.31 -9.06 -4.36
C GLY A 260 2.23 -10.26 -4.37
N ILE A 261 2.36 -10.87 -5.55
CA ILE A 261 3.23 -12.03 -5.76
C ILE A 261 4.13 -11.85 -6.98
N ALA A 262 5.30 -12.47 -6.93
CA ALA A 262 6.09 -12.76 -8.11
C ALA A 262 5.94 -14.24 -8.49
N GLU A 263 5.68 -14.53 -9.76
CA GLU A 263 5.69 -15.88 -10.30
C GLU A 263 7.01 -16.13 -11.03
N LEU A 264 7.86 -16.95 -10.44
CA LEU A 264 9.18 -17.24 -10.95
C LEU A 264 9.20 -18.63 -11.61
N PRO A 265 9.50 -18.73 -12.92
CA PRO A 265 9.63 -20.01 -13.58
C PRO A 265 10.81 -20.80 -12.99
N ARG A 266 10.64 -22.10 -12.75
CA ARG A 266 11.71 -22.96 -12.25
C ARG A 266 12.40 -23.72 -13.35
N GLY A 267 11.68 -24.43 -14.14
CA GLY A 267 12.21 -25.25 -15.25
C GLY A 267 11.08 -25.84 -16.07
N ALA A 268 11.42 -26.48 -17.17
CA ALA A 268 10.41 -27.13 -18.01
C ALA A 268 9.71 -28.25 -17.23
N GLY A 269 8.38 -28.13 -17.07
CA GLY A 269 7.54 -29.10 -16.35
C GLY A 269 7.48 -28.90 -14.83
N GLU A 270 8.19 -27.95 -14.25
CA GLU A 270 8.09 -27.61 -12.83
C GLU A 270 7.01 -26.56 -12.56
N ARG A 271 6.40 -26.62 -11.35
CA ARG A 271 5.47 -25.56 -10.92
C ARG A 271 6.23 -24.27 -10.66
N THR A 272 5.66 -23.14 -11.08
CA THR A 272 6.19 -21.80 -10.75
C THR A 272 6.36 -21.63 -9.23
N LEU A 273 7.45 -21.00 -8.83
CA LEU A 273 7.60 -20.53 -7.45
C LEU A 273 6.82 -19.23 -7.30
N GLN A 274 5.89 -19.18 -6.38
CA GLN A 274 5.25 -17.94 -5.94
C GLN A 274 6.01 -17.34 -4.77
N LEU A 275 6.50 -16.12 -4.92
CA LEU A 275 7.09 -15.32 -3.86
C LEU A 275 6.11 -14.20 -3.51
N GLY A 276 5.66 -14.18 -2.27
CA GLY A 276 4.85 -13.08 -1.74
C GLY A 276 5.69 -11.87 -1.36
N GLY A 277 5.07 -10.69 -1.39
CA GLY A 277 5.77 -9.48 -0.96
C GLY A 277 4.88 -8.30 -0.66
N ILE A 278 5.45 -7.38 0.12
CA ILE A 278 4.91 -6.06 0.44
C ILE A 278 5.90 -5.03 -0.09
N ASP A 279 5.40 -4.01 -0.77
CA ASP A 279 6.19 -2.97 -1.41
C ASP A 279 5.64 -1.60 -1.02
N LEU A 280 6.48 -0.77 -0.42
CA LEU A 280 6.17 0.62 -0.12
C LEU A 280 6.83 1.52 -1.17
N LEU A 281 6.03 2.27 -1.90
CA LEU A 281 6.45 3.13 -2.99
C LEU A 281 6.35 4.61 -2.63
N ASP A 282 7.28 5.40 -3.15
CA ASP A 282 7.13 6.84 -3.28
C ASP A 282 6.37 7.18 -4.57
N LEU A 283 5.21 7.82 -4.45
CA LEU A 283 4.35 8.17 -5.58
C LEU A 283 4.93 9.29 -6.45
N ALA A 284 5.80 10.14 -5.90
CA ALA A 284 6.40 11.23 -6.66
C ALA A 284 7.46 10.72 -7.67
N SER A 285 8.25 9.73 -7.26
CA SER A 285 9.33 9.15 -8.09
C SER A 285 9.00 7.79 -8.70
N GLY A 286 7.95 7.12 -8.22
CA GLY A 286 7.65 5.72 -8.55
C GLY A 286 8.70 4.72 -8.06
N ALA A 287 9.57 5.14 -7.12
CA ALA A 287 10.64 4.28 -6.60
C ALA A 287 10.17 3.48 -5.38
N PRO A 288 10.62 2.22 -5.23
CA PRO A 288 10.41 1.47 -4.00
C PRO A 288 11.22 2.10 -2.86
N LEU A 289 10.56 2.36 -1.74
CA LEU A 289 11.17 2.85 -0.50
C LEU A 289 11.54 1.70 0.43
N HIS A 290 10.71 0.66 0.47
CA HIS A 290 10.91 -0.50 1.32
C HIS A 290 10.20 -1.73 0.77
N GLN A 291 10.85 -2.90 0.84
CA GLN A 291 10.38 -4.15 0.27
C GLN A 291 10.54 -5.28 1.29
N ILE A 292 9.46 -6.03 1.54
CA ILE A 292 9.45 -7.12 2.53
C ILE A 292 9.02 -8.41 1.85
N PRO A 293 9.89 -9.44 1.76
CA PRO A 293 9.48 -10.75 1.29
C PRO A 293 8.53 -11.42 2.29
N VAL A 294 7.46 -12.01 1.78
CA VAL A 294 6.48 -12.76 2.55
C VAL A 294 6.52 -14.23 2.11
N ALA A 295 7.15 -15.05 2.93
CA ALA A 295 7.28 -16.49 2.68
C ALA A 295 6.11 -17.31 3.25
N LEU A 296 5.18 -16.67 3.95
CA LEU A 296 4.05 -17.33 4.56
C LEU A 296 3.01 -17.77 3.53
N THR A 297 2.51 -18.97 3.72
CA THR A 297 1.48 -19.58 2.87
C THR A 297 0.30 -20.07 3.70
N THR A 298 -0.85 -20.21 3.06
CA THR A 298 -1.99 -20.92 3.65
C THR A 298 -1.71 -22.41 3.77
N PRO A 299 -2.51 -23.18 4.51
CA PRO A 299 -2.41 -24.66 4.54
C PRO A 299 -2.52 -25.30 3.15
N ALA A 300 -3.19 -24.64 2.20
CA ALA A 300 -3.30 -25.09 0.80
C ALA A 300 -2.08 -24.71 -0.06
N GLY A 301 -1.11 -23.96 0.50
CA GLY A 301 0.13 -23.55 -0.17
C GLY A 301 0.02 -22.27 -1.00
N ALA A 302 -1.07 -21.50 -0.91
CA ALA A 302 -1.18 -20.19 -1.53
C ALA A 302 -0.39 -19.15 -0.72
N SER A 303 0.35 -18.24 -1.40
CA SER A 303 1.02 -17.12 -0.73
C SER A 303 -0.02 -16.21 -0.05
N LEU A 304 0.27 -15.71 1.17
CA LEU A 304 -0.65 -14.82 1.88
C LEU A 304 -0.95 -13.53 1.11
N THR A 305 -0.01 -13.03 0.32
CA THR A 305 -0.17 -11.81 -0.48
C THR A 305 -0.65 -12.05 -1.91
N ARG A 306 -1.11 -13.27 -2.21
CA ARG A 306 -1.65 -13.62 -3.55
C ARG A 306 -2.90 -12.81 -3.90
N ASN A 307 -3.75 -12.57 -2.94
CA ASN A 307 -5.01 -11.82 -3.02
C ASN A 307 -4.95 -10.64 -2.02
N PRO A 308 -6.04 -9.95 -1.70
CA PRO A 308 -5.99 -8.65 -1.04
C PRO A 308 -5.40 -8.68 0.37
N SER A 309 -4.90 -7.52 0.78
CA SER A 309 -4.42 -7.30 2.14
C SER A 309 -4.75 -5.90 2.68
N VAL A 310 -4.86 -5.81 4.01
CA VAL A 310 -4.95 -4.54 4.75
C VAL A 310 -3.88 -4.53 5.83
N PHE A 311 -3.30 -3.36 6.08
CA PHE A 311 -2.28 -3.15 7.11
C PHE A 311 -2.69 -2.01 8.02
N GLU A 312 -2.63 -2.23 9.32
CA GLU A 312 -2.93 -1.23 10.35
C GLU A 312 -1.76 -1.13 11.34
N ALA A 313 -1.59 0.05 11.92
CA ALA A 313 -0.70 0.21 13.06
C ALA A 313 -1.26 -0.58 14.24
N ALA A 314 -0.49 -1.52 14.79
CA ALA A 314 -0.94 -2.31 15.94
C ALA A 314 -0.70 -1.56 17.27
N ASP A 315 -1.57 -1.78 18.25
CA ASP A 315 -1.39 -1.26 19.61
C ASP A 315 -0.09 -1.82 20.22
N GLY A 316 0.66 -0.96 20.89
CA GLY A 316 1.93 -1.35 21.50
C GLY A 316 3.12 -1.45 20.54
N GLY A 317 2.94 -1.23 19.24
CA GLY A 317 3.99 -1.29 18.21
C GLY A 317 3.71 -2.33 17.13
N GLY A 318 4.58 -2.38 16.09
CA GLY A 318 4.43 -3.30 14.97
C GLY A 318 3.23 -3.02 14.06
N VAL A 319 2.87 -3.97 13.23
CA VAL A 319 1.80 -3.91 12.23
C VAL A 319 0.82 -5.05 12.45
N ARG A 320 -0.47 -4.79 12.34
CA ARG A 320 -1.48 -5.82 12.17
C ARG A 320 -1.83 -5.93 10.69
N ALA A 321 -1.70 -7.12 10.14
CA ALA A 321 -1.96 -7.40 8.74
C ALA A 321 -3.12 -8.39 8.58
N TYR A 322 -3.99 -8.12 7.63
CA TYR A 322 -5.15 -8.92 7.28
C TYR A 322 -4.96 -9.42 5.86
N PHE A 323 -5.15 -10.72 5.63
CA PHE A 323 -5.00 -11.35 4.33
C PHE A 323 -6.21 -12.24 4.02
N LEU A 324 -6.64 -12.21 2.78
CA LEU A 324 -7.72 -13.08 2.26
C LEU A 324 -7.21 -13.80 0.99
N PRO A 325 -6.23 -14.72 1.14
CA PRO A 325 -5.46 -15.26 0.01
C PRO A 325 -6.18 -16.36 -0.78
N ASP A 326 -7.16 -17.01 -0.19
CA ASP A 326 -7.86 -18.14 -0.80
C ASP A 326 -9.01 -17.66 -1.69
N ASP A 327 -9.42 -18.52 -2.64
CA ASP A 327 -10.55 -18.27 -3.52
C ASP A 327 -11.88 -18.67 -2.81
N ASP A 328 -12.85 -19.28 -3.46
CA ASP A 328 -14.22 -19.54 -3.00
C ASP A 328 -14.39 -19.85 -1.50
N LYS A 329 -13.52 -20.67 -0.93
CA LYS A 329 -13.51 -21.03 0.49
C LYS A 329 -12.46 -20.23 1.26
N ALA A 330 -12.56 -18.92 1.16
CA ALA A 330 -11.58 -18.02 1.72
C ALA A 330 -11.55 -18.05 3.25
N THR A 331 -10.35 -17.84 3.81
CA THR A 331 -10.10 -17.62 5.22
C THR A 331 -9.43 -16.28 5.42
N LEU A 332 -9.97 -15.44 6.29
CA LEU A 332 -9.32 -14.22 6.74
C LEU A 332 -8.24 -14.56 7.76
N TYR A 333 -6.99 -14.34 7.40
CA TYR A 333 -5.85 -14.49 8.30
C TYR A 333 -5.45 -13.14 8.86
N VAL A 334 -5.32 -13.04 10.17
CA VAL A 334 -4.88 -11.83 10.87
C VAL A 334 -3.55 -12.11 11.54
N TYR A 335 -2.52 -11.37 11.16
CA TYR A 335 -1.18 -11.49 11.71
C TYR A 335 -0.76 -10.23 12.43
N ARG A 336 0.00 -10.42 13.50
CA ARG A 336 0.82 -9.38 14.11
C ARG A 336 2.26 -9.54 13.63
N ILE A 337 2.86 -8.42 13.22
CA ILE A 337 4.24 -8.37 12.69
C ILE A 337 5.06 -7.41 13.54
N GLU A 338 6.20 -7.88 14.05
CA GLU A 338 7.10 -7.12 14.95
C GLU A 338 8.56 -7.22 14.53
#